data_d5f12f28b95dac5b0681e4ec7bbea8b3
#
_entry.id   d5f12f28b95dac5b0681e4ec7bbea8b3
#
_cell.length_a   1.000
_cell.length_b   1.000
_cell.length_c   1.000
_cell.angle_alpha   90.00
_cell.angle_beta   90.00
_cell.angle_gamma   90.00
#
_symmetry.space_group_name_H-M   'P 1'
#
loop_
_entity.id
_entity.type
_entity.pdbx_description
1 polymer ?
#
loop_
_entity_poly.entity_id
_entity_poly.type
_entity_poly.pdbx_seq_one_letter_code
_entity_poly.pdbx_strand_id
1 'polypeptide(L)'
;MSLCLIAFVMEAIPISYGITMILEDSPVFSCCGSMSIFELVALCLGYDVRQDFYKVISYIADKKGIDLHRRTQRISRGMQKNTDMEFLNKHLRKRRTFERFETHYYDDKVLKLFEEAYPLCWEEEGIDPEIAEFFDIRYNEHDNQAIIPHRAMDGGLIGVRCRCFNKEDVDAGRKYIPLRWNGEWLRYPTGSTFYGLYENQHNIRKHKHVRLLEGEKSCLKYGSLYGQENNIALALCGTNFTTTQRDILLNLGVQTVDIMLDREYCKEWFDEEYKNTKEYKQMIMYFKKLRKMVVLMLNYFTVNIIIDTEEVLDLKDSPIDKGKEVMETLIANAWTVTDISEFDDLIGDD
;
A
#
# COMPACT_ATOMS: atom_id res chain seq x y z
N MET A 1 27.35 17.36 -19.50
CA MET A 1 26.11 16.86 -20.17
C MET A 1 25.70 17.87 -21.23
N SER A 2 25.56 17.39 -22.44
CA SER A 2 25.51 18.25 -23.64
C SER A 2 24.18 18.98 -23.77
N LEU A 3 24.21 20.27 -24.13
CA LEU A 3 23.06 21.12 -24.52
C LEU A 3 22.08 20.43 -25.49
N CYS A 4 22.54 19.43 -26.22
CA CYS A 4 21.74 18.63 -27.15
C CYS A 4 20.63 17.80 -26.47
N LEU A 5 20.85 17.31 -25.24
CA LEU A 5 19.87 16.49 -24.51
C LEU A 5 18.71 17.36 -24.02
N ILE A 6 19.00 18.61 -23.66
CA ILE A 6 17.98 19.59 -23.21
C ILE A 6 17.07 20.00 -24.36
N ALA A 7 17.62 20.19 -25.56
CA ALA A 7 16.82 20.52 -26.75
C ALA A 7 15.87 19.36 -27.11
N PHE A 8 16.32 18.13 -27.03
CA PHE A 8 15.54 16.93 -27.33
C PHE A 8 14.38 16.73 -26.32
N VAL A 9 14.65 16.94 -25.04
CA VAL A 9 13.62 16.85 -23.97
C VAL A 9 12.56 17.95 -24.14
N MET A 10 12.95 19.14 -24.59
CA MET A 10 12.02 20.28 -24.74
C MET A 10 11.16 20.22 -26.01
N GLU A 11 11.57 19.48 -27.05
CA GLU A 11 10.80 19.30 -28.29
C GLU A 11 9.74 18.18 -28.19
N ALA A 12 9.94 17.20 -27.31
CA ALA A 12 9.15 15.98 -27.28
C ALA A 12 7.90 16.01 -26.38
N ILE A 13 7.64 17.07 -25.61
CA ILE A 13 6.58 17.07 -24.58
C ILE A 13 5.33 17.85 -25.01
N PRO A 14 4.19 17.20 -25.26
CA PRO A 14 2.87 17.85 -25.24
C PRO A 14 2.49 18.19 -23.79
N ILE A 15 2.00 19.42 -23.59
CA ILE A 15 1.69 20.01 -22.26
C ILE A 15 0.59 19.26 -21.48
N SER A 16 -0.07 18.25 -22.04
CA SER A 16 -1.24 17.57 -21.48
C SER A 16 -0.95 16.27 -20.70
N TYR A 17 0.27 15.73 -20.73
CA TYR A 17 0.63 14.51 -20.00
C TYR A 17 1.67 14.83 -18.93
N GLY A 18 1.38 14.37 -17.72
CA GLY A 18 2.23 14.60 -16.54
C GLY A 18 3.69 14.26 -16.80
N ILE A 19 4.55 15.14 -16.36
CA ILE A 19 6.00 15.17 -16.55
C ILE A 19 6.74 13.92 -16.02
N THR A 20 6.04 13.03 -15.36
CA THR A 20 6.59 11.82 -14.73
C THR A 20 7.10 10.78 -15.74
N MET A 21 6.48 10.65 -16.91
CA MET A 21 6.81 9.58 -17.88
C MET A 21 8.12 9.73 -18.65
N ILE A 22 8.75 10.91 -18.68
CA ILE A 22 9.94 11.14 -19.55
C ILE A 22 11.27 10.88 -18.86
N LEU A 23 11.24 10.60 -17.57
CA LEU A 23 12.44 10.51 -16.76
C LEU A 23 12.81 9.06 -16.35
N GLU A 24 11.97 8.07 -16.64
CA GLU A 24 12.21 6.67 -16.24
C GLU A 24 13.42 6.04 -16.92
N ASP A 25 13.78 6.45 -18.12
CA ASP A 25 14.97 5.91 -18.86
C ASP A 25 16.22 6.79 -18.78
N SER A 26 16.25 7.84 -17.96
CA SER A 26 17.39 8.74 -17.89
C SER A 26 18.28 8.44 -16.68
N PRO A 27 19.60 8.25 -16.86
CA PRO A 27 20.56 8.00 -15.77
C PRO A 27 20.66 9.16 -14.74
N VAL A 28 19.96 10.27 -14.96
CA VAL A 28 19.88 11.40 -14.03
C VAL A 28 19.04 11.06 -12.78
N PHE A 29 18.12 10.10 -12.87
CA PHE A 29 17.27 9.69 -11.75
C PHE A 29 17.99 8.91 -10.66
N SER A 30 19.07 8.21 -11.01
CA SER A 30 19.78 7.37 -10.06
C SER A 30 20.65 8.14 -9.08
N CYS A 31 21.02 9.38 -9.38
CA CYS A 31 21.92 10.17 -8.53
C CYS A 31 21.29 11.40 -7.87
N CYS A 32 20.18 11.95 -8.38
CA CYS A 32 19.64 13.25 -7.95
C CYS A 32 18.21 13.19 -7.36
N GLY A 33 17.58 12.02 -7.31
CA GLY A 33 16.20 11.88 -6.84
C GLY A 33 15.16 12.49 -7.80
N SER A 34 13.90 12.55 -7.38
CA SER A 34 12.83 13.18 -8.18
C SER A 34 12.94 14.69 -8.12
N MET A 35 13.01 15.33 -9.28
CA MET A 35 13.03 16.80 -9.38
C MET A 35 12.00 17.28 -10.40
N SER A 36 11.48 18.49 -10.17
CA SER A 36 10.56 19.14 -11.11
C SER A 36 11.30 19.62 -12.37
N ILE A 37 10.55 19.86 -13.44
CA ILE A 37 11.12 20.43 -14.68
C ILE A 37 11.82 21.78 -14.42
N PHE A 38 11.34 22.56 -13.46
CA PHE A 38 11.94 23.83 -13.10
C PHE A 38 13.29 23.64 -12.41
N GLU A 39 13.40 22.65 -11.54
CA GLU A 39 14.65 22.27 -10.88
C GLU A 39 15.67 21.72 -11.87
N LEU A 40 15.22 20.89 -12.82
CA LEU A 40 16.06 20.36 -13.87
C LEU A 40 16.62 21.47 -14.77
N VAL A 41 15.76 22.38 -15.23
CA VAL A 41 16.17 23.50 -16.08
C VAL A 41 17.09 24.45 -15.31
N ALA A 42 16.80 24.74 -14.04
CA ALA A 42 17.66 25.55 -13.20
C ALA A 42 19.05 24.94 -13.05
N LEU A 43 19.12 23.64 -12.75
CA LEU A 43 20.38 22.89 -12.63
C LEU A 43 21.20 22.94 -13.93
N CYS A 44 20.54 22.75 -15.08
CA CYS A 44 21.20 22.79 -16.38
C CYS A 44 21.73 24.18 -16.76
N LEU A 45 21.08 25.23 -16.31
CA LEU A 45 21.47 26.62 -16.57
C LEU A 45 22.38 27.22 -15.48
N GLY A 46 22.63 26.50 -14.41
CA GLY A 46 23.44 26.96 -13.28
C GLY A 46 22.71 28.03 -12.43
N TYR A 47 21.37 27.98 -12.40
CA TYR A 47 20.54 28.86 -11.60
C TYR A 47 20.12 28.23 -10.28
N ASP A 48 19.94 29.06 -9.25
CA ASP A 48 19.26 28.65 -8.02
C ASP A 48 17.73 28.77 -8.20
N VAL A 49 17.03 27.62 -8.06
CA VAL A 49 15.56 27.57 -8.28
C VAL A 49 14.81 28.57 -7.39
N ARG A 50 15.26 28.84 -6.18
CA ARG A 50 14.55 29.71 -5.23
C ARG A 50 14.80 31.18 -5.53
N GLN A 51 16.03 31.53 -5.93
CA GLN A 51 16.44 32.90 -6.19
C GLN A 51 16.18 33.33 -7.63
N ASP A 52 16.38 32.42 -8.58
CA ASP A 52 16.33 32.69 -10.03
C ASP A 52 15.06 32.12 -10.70
N PHE A 53 14.02 31.79 -9.94
CA PHE A 53 12.82 31.13 -10.47
C PHE A 53 12.19 31.84 -11.67
N TYR A 54 12.19 33.19 -11.66
CA TYR A 54 11.68 33.97 -12.78
C TYR A 54 12.51 33.77 -14.07
N LYS A 55 13.83 33.64 -13.95
CA LYS A 55 14.72 33.38 -15.10
C LYS A 55 14.44 32.01 -15.70
N VAL A 56 14.20 31.00 -14.85
CA VAL A 56 13.86 29.65 -15.26
C VAL A 56 12.51 29.63 -16.01
N ILE A 57 11.49 30.31 -15.46
CA ILE A 57 10.18 30.43 -16.12
C ILE A 57 10.30 31.17 -17.44
N SER A 58 11.04 32.27 -17.47
CA SER A 58 11.23 33.06 -18.71
C SER A 58 11.91 32.23 -19.79
N TYR A 59 12.91 31.46 -19.45
CA TYR A 59 13.59 30.56 -20.39
C TYR A 59 12.63 29.50 -20.95
N ILE A 60 11.84 28.85 -20.09
CA ILE A 60 10.88 27.83 -20.51
C ILE A 60 9.79 28.44 -21.40
N ALA A 61 9.29 29.62 -21.03
CA ALA A 61 8.26 30.33 -21.79
C ALA A 61 8.77 30.74 -23.18
N ASP A 62 9.98 31.27 -23.29
CA ASP A 62 10.63 31.65 -24.54
C ASP A 62 10.78 30.42 -25.46
N LYS A 63 11.26 29.30 -24.94
CA LYS A 63 11.39 28.06 -25.70
C LYS A 63 10.06 27.47 -26.17
N LYS A 64 8.98 27.73 -25.45
CA LYS A 64 7.62 27.31 -25.82
C LYS A 64 6.82 28.37 -26.59
N GLY A 65 7.41 29.53 -26.90
CA GLY A 65 6.72 30.63 -27.57
C GLY A 65 5.59 31.25 -26.75
N ILE A 66 5.68 31.13 -25.40
CA ILE A 66 4.70 31.70 -24.48
C ILE A 66 5.13 33.09 -24.06
N ASP A 67 4.36 34.12 -24.46
CA ASP A 67 4.60 35.49 -24.02
C ASP A 67 4.10 35.72 -22.60
N LEU A 68 5.02 35.78 -21.63
CA LEU A 68 4.72 36.03 -20.23
C LEU A 68 4.21 37.46 -19.95
N HIS A 69 4.42 38.40 -20.88
CA HIS A 69 4.02 39.78 -20.73
C HIS A 69 2.73 40.09 -21.48
N ARG A 70 2.16 39.12 -22.18
CA ARG A 70 0.89 39.30 -22.87
C ARG A 70 -0.21 39.53 -21.83
N ARG A 71 -0.47 40.80 -21.53
CA ARG A 71 -1.68 41.21 -20.82
C ARG A 71 -2.85 40.74 -21.64
N THR A 72 -3.49 39.65 -21.17
CA THR A 72 -4.83 39.31 -21.68
C THR A 72 -5.69 40.54 -21.50
N GLN A 73 -6.11 41.17 -22.63
CA GLN A 73 -7.10 42.22 -22.58
C GLN A 73 -8.26 41.65 -21.74
N ARG A 74 -8.52 42.31 -20.61
CA ARG A 74 -9.71 42.03 -19.80
C ARG A 74 -10.91 42.28 -20.70
N ILE A 75 -11.44 41.21 -21.27
CA ILE A 75 -12.81 41.21 -21.77
C ILE A 75 -13.64 41.38 -20.50
N SER A 76 -14.24 42.56 -20.34
CA SER A 76 -15.22 42.86 -19.28
C SER A 76 -16.48 42.06 -19.56
N ARG A 77 -16.45 40.78 -19.35
CA ARG A 77 -17.62 39.92 -19.16
C ARG A 77 -17.81 39.78 -17.66
N GLY A 78 -19.05 40.07 -17.22
CA GLY A 78 -19.45 40.08 -15.85
C GLY A 78 -18.89 38.91 -15.05
N MET A 79 -18.54 39.24 -13.83
CA MET A 79 -17.92 38.45 -12.79
C MET A 79 -18.24 36.95 -12.90
N GLN A 80 -17.56 36.22 -13.78
CA GLN A 80 -17.38 34.80 -13.63
C GLN A 80 -16.32 34.63 -12.55
N LYS A 81 -16.75 34.20 -11.38
CA LYS A 81 -15.84 33.74 -10.31
C LYS A 81 -14.85 32.79 -10.94
N ASN A 82 -13.55 33.00 -10.67
CA ASN A 82 -12.45 32.15 -11.13
C ASN A 82 -12.61 30.75 -10.52
N THR A 83 -13.47 29.94 -11.13
CA THR A 83 -13.73 28.56 -10.73
C THR A 83 -12.46 27.71 -10.74
N ASP A 84 -11.52 28.04 -11.63
CA ASP A 84 -10.26 27.30 -11.76
C ASP A 84 -9.32 27.54 -10.57
N MET A 85 -9.25 28.79 -10.06
CA MET A 85 -8.47 29.09 -8.86
C MET A 85 -9.15 28.61 -7.57
N GLU A 86 -10.49 28.62 -7.52
CA GLU A 86 -11.25 28.00 -6.41
C GLU A 86 -11.09 26.48 -6.42
N PHE A 87 -11.11 25.84 -7.58
CA PHE A 87 -10.86 24.41 -7.73
C PHE A 87 -9.44 24.07 -7.29
N LEU A 88 -8.42 24.76 -7.77
CA LEU A 88 -7.02 24.60 -7.35
C LEU A 88 -6.85 24.87 -5.87
N ASN A 89 -7.42 25.95 -5.33
CA ASN A 89 -7.34 26.24 -3.90
C ASN A 89 -8.09 25.22 -3.05
N LYS A 90 -9.22 24.67 -3.54
CA LYS A 90 -9.94 23.59 -2.86
C LYS A 90 -9.16 22.29 -2.86
N HIS A 91 -8.39 22.00 -3.90
CA HIS A 91 -7.50 20.83 -3.99
C HIS A 91 -6.18 21.07 -3.28
N LEU A 92 -5.62 22.28 -3.30
CA LEU A 92 -4.44 22.67 -2.52
C LEU A 92 -4.74 22.74 -1.00
N ARG A 93 -5.94 23.18 -0.61
CA ARG A 93 -6.39 23.13 0.79
C ARG A 93 -6.67 21.71 1.25
N LYS A 94 -6.90 20.77 0.35
CA LYS A 94 -6.92 19.33 0.63
C LYS A 94 -5.53 18.67 0.61
N ARG A 95 -4.43 19.39 0.43
CA ARG A 95 -3.18 18.95 1.03
C ARG A 95 -3.48 18.89 2.53
N ARG A 96 -3.92 17.74 2.95
CA ARG A 96 -3.84 17.35 4.36
C ARG A 96 -2.41 17.74 4.74
N THR A 97 -2.27 18.77 5.56
CA THR A 97 -1.11 18.84 6.42
C THR A 97 -0.91 17.42 6.85
N PHE A 98 0.24 16.83 6.53
CA PHE A 98 0.65 15.60 7.15
C PHE A 98 0.60 15.92 8.64
N GLU A 99 -0.54 15.70 9.28
CA GLU A 99 -0.57 15.43 10.68
C GLU A 99 0.34 14.23 10.78
N ARG A 100 1.56 14.44 11.24
CA ARG A 100 2.36 13.36 11.78
C ARG A 100 1.41 12.75 12.79
N PHE A 101 0.84 11.60 12.43
CA PHE A 101 0.16 10.78 13.41
C PHE A 101 1.22 10.52 14.46
N GLU A 102 1.14 11.22 15.59
CA GLU A 102 1.95 10.90 16.74
C GLU A 102 1.59 9.47 17.07
N THR A 103 2.54 8.58 16.84
CA THR A 103 2.36 7.16 17.12
C THR A 103 2.18 7.05 18.63
N HIS A 104 1.00 6.64 19.06
CA HIS A 104 0.75 6.39 20.47
C HIS A 104 1.39 5.05 20.84
N TYR A 105 2.26 5.08 21.84
CA TYR A 105 2.93 3.89 22.34
C TYR A 105 2.28 3.45 23.65
N TYR A 106 2.03 2.16 23.77
CA TYR A 106 1.52 1.51 24.98
C TYR A 106 2.65 0.86 25.77
N ASP A 107 2.45 0.68 27.08
CA ASP A 107 3.44 0.00 27.94
C ASP A 107 3.38 -1.52 27.70
N ASP A 108 4.50 -2.13 27.33
CA ASP A 108 4.65 -3.58 27.12
C ASP A 108 4.29 -4.42 28.36
N LYS A 109 4.21 -3.80 29.55
CA LYS A 109 3.76 -4.50 30.76
C LYS A 109 2.35 -5.10 30.64
N VAL A 110 1.51 -4.55 29.76
CA VAL A 110 0.19 -5.12 29.50
C VAL A 110 0.26 -6.54 28.98
N LEU A 111 1.28 -6.90 28.21
CA LEU A 111 1.46 -8.24 27.66
C LEU A 111 1.82 -9.27 28.73
N LYS A 112 2.48 -8.83 29.81
CA LYS A 112 2.86 -9.71 30.95
C LYS A 112 1.69 -10.23 31.76
N LEU A 113 0.48 -9.76 31.48
CA LEU A 113 -0.76 -10.23 32.11
C LEU A 113 -1.28 -11.50 31.49
N PHE A 114 -0.77 -11.86 30.31
CA PHE A 114 -1.21 -12.99 29.53
C PHE A 114 -0.11 -14.06 29.50
N GLU A 115 -0.51 -15.30 29.32
CA GLU A 115 0.41 -16.42 29.26
C GLU A 115 1.28 -16.36 28.03
N GLU A 116 2.55 -16.74 28.17
CA GLU A 116 3.50 -16.96 27.08
C GLU A 116 3.14 -18.28 26.37
N ALA A 117 1.97 -18.28 25.76
CA ALA A 117 1.38 -19.42 25.10
C ALA A 117 0.66 -18.95 23.83
N TYR A 118 0.31 -19.88 22.98
CA TYR A 118 -0.47 -19.63 21.77
C TYR A 118 -1.59 -20.67 21.67
N PRO A 119 -2.67 -20.39 20.90
CA PRO A 119 -3.78 -21.32 20.76
C PRO A 119 -3.36 -22.62 20.05
N LEU A 120 -3.63 -23.77 20.62
CA LEU A 120 -3.33 -25.08 20.00
C LEU A 120 -3.93 -25.24 18.60
N CYS A 121 -5.09 -24.66 18.35
CA CYS A 121 -5.71 -24.70 17.02
C CYS A 121 -4.86 -23.99 15.94
N TRP A 122 -3.99 -23.07 16.32
CA TRP A 122 -3.07 -22.44 15.38
C TRP A 122 -1.92 -23.35 14.98
N GLU A 123 -1.45 -24.20 15.89
CA GLU A 123 -0.47 -25.24 15.58
C GLU A 123 -1.06 -26.28 14.61
N GLU A 124 -2.31 -26.70 14.84
CA GLU A 124 -3.06 -27.56 13.94
C GLU A 124 -3.27 -26.93 12.55
N GLU A 125 -3.41 -25.62 12.49
CA GLU A 125 -3.51 -24.84 11.25
C GLU A 125 -2.14 -24.56 10.60
N GLY A 126 -1.03 -25.04 11.17
CA GLY A 126 0.31 -24.94 10.62
C GLY A 126 1.07 -23.67 10.98
N ILE A 127 0.76 -23.03 12.11
CA ILE A 127 1.58 -21.97 12.70
C ILE A 127 2.59 -22.60 13.66
N ASP A 128 3.87 -22.39 13.38
CA ASP A 128 4.97 -22.87 14.17
C ASP A 128 5.03 -22.15 15.54
N PRO A 129 5.17 -22.89 16.66
CA PRO A 129 5.39 -22.32 17.97
C PRO A 129 6.51 -21.27 18.05
N GLU A 130 7.65 -21.53 17.40
CA GLU A 130 8.78 -20.62 17.40
C GLU A 130 8.45 -19.28 16.69
N ILE A 131 7.61 -19.33 15.67
CA ILE A 131 7.12 -18.12 14.99
C ILE A 131 6.14 -17.36 15.88
N ALA A 132 5.22 -18.07 16.54
CA ALA A 132 4.28 -17.44 17.45
C ALA A 132 5.02 -16.75 18.63
N GLU A 133 6.04 -17.38 19.18
CA GLU A 133 6.92 -16.80 20.22
C GLU A 133 7.69 -15.59 19.68
N PHE A 134 8.27 -15.68 18.47
CA PHE A 134 9.03 -14.59 17.86
C PHE A 134 8.17 -13.33 17.65
N PHE A 135 6.89 -13.50 17.34
CA PHE A 135 5.91 -12.42 17.20
C PHE A 135 5.26 -12.01 18.53
N ASP A 136 5.77 -12.55 19.67
CA ASP A 136 5.28 -12.27 21.03
C ASP A 136 3.77 -12.53 21.20
N ILE A 137 3.27 -13.57 20.52
CA ILE A 137 1.87 -13.99 20.66
C ILE A 137 1.65 -14.49 22.08
N ARG A 138 0.55 -14.05 22.68
CA ARG A 138 0.14 -14.45 24.03
C ARG A 138 -1.25 -15.08 23.97
N TYR A 139 -1.64 -15.71 25.06
CA TYR A 139 -2.95 -16.32 25.18
C TYR A 139 -3.67 -15.87 26.45
N ASN A 140 -4.94 -15.55 26.29
CA ASN A 140 -5.86 -15.29 27.38
C ASN A 140 -6.81 -16.48 27.52
N GLU A 141 -6.50 -17.38 28.45
CA GLU A 141 -7.28 -18.58 28.69
C GLU A 141 -8.70 -18.28 29.17
N HIS A 142 -8.87 -17.26 30.01
CA HIS A 142 -10.17 -16.86 30.54
C HIS A 142 -11.17 -16.50 29.46
N ASP A 143 -10.75 -15.69 28.50
CA ASP A 143 -11.63 -15.19 27.42
C ASP A 143 -11.48 -16.02 26.13
N ASN A 144 -10.61 -17.04 26.12
CA ASN A 144 -10.28 -17.87 24.97
C ASN A 144 -9.89 -17.02 23.74
N GLN A 145 -8.80 -16.25 23.91
CA GLN A 145 -8.35 -15.29 22.90
C GLN A 145 -6.83 -15.37 22.70
N ALA A 146 -6.39 -15.35 21.45
CA ALA A 146 -5.00 -15.02 21.14
C ALA A 146 -4.81 -13.50 21.25
N ILE A 147 -3.76 -13.11 21.94
CA ILE A 147 -3.33 -11.72 22.13
C ILE A 147 -2.21 -11.46 21.13
N ILE A 148 -2.44 -10.50 20.24
CA ILE A 148 -1.59 -10.20 19.09
C ILE A 148 -1.02 -8.78 19.25
N PRO A 149 0.24 -8.62 19.69
CA PRO A 149 0.88 -7.32 19.77
C PRO A 149 1.13 -6.74 18.37
N HIS A 150 0.88 -5.48 18.20
CA HIS A 150 1.25 -4.73 17.00
C HIS A 150 2.37 -3.75 17.35
N ARG A 151 3.49 -3.85 16.64
CA ARG A 151 4.68 -3.05 16.91
C ARG A 151 4.97 -2.06 15.79
N ALA A 152 5.44 -0.88 16.17
CA ALA A 152 6.01 0.07 15.23
C ALA A 152 7.38 -0.44 14.73
N MET A 153 7.93 0.19 13.70
CA MET A 153 9.23 -0.20 13.11
C MET A 153 10.38 -0.20 14.13
N ASP A 154 10.31 0.61 15.17
CA ASP A 154 11.29 0.67 16.26
C ASP A 154 11.08 -0.38 17.37
N GLY A 155 10.03 -1.19 17.26
CA GLY A 155 9.67 -2.24 18.22
C GLY A 155 8.71 -1.82 19.33
N GLY A 156 8.39 -0.52 19.44
CA GLY A 156 7.44 -0.04 20.44
C GLY A 156 6.01 -0.56 20.20
N LEU A 157 5.30 -0.91 21.26
CA LEU A 157 3.92 -1.42 21.19
C LEU A 157 2.96 -0.29 20.80
N ILE A 158 2.25 -0.44 19.68
CA ILE A 158 1.32 0.56 19.13
C ILE A 158 -0.14 0.12 19.11
N GLY A 159 -0.40 -1.08 19.55
CA GLY A 159 -1.73 -1.65 19.69
C GLY A 159 -1.68 -3.12 20.02
N VAL A 160 -2.81 -3.64 20.47
CA VAL A 160 -2.98 -5.07 20.72
C VAL A 160 -4.34 -5.49 20.20
N ARG A 161 -4.36 -6.54 19.36
CA ARG A 161 -5.61 -7.17 18.91
C ARG A 161 -5.81 -8.50 19.60
N CYS A 162 -7.07 -8.82 19.85
CA CYS A 162 -7.48 -10.11 20.38
C CYS A 162 -8.20 -10.89 19.27
N ARG A 163 -7.73 -12.11 18.98
CA ARG A 163 -8.45 -13.05 18.12
C ARG A 163 -9.32 -13.92 19.01
N CYS A 164 -10.64 -13.74 18.93
CA CYS A 164 -11.61 -14.52 19.71
C CYS A 164 -11.88 -15.89 19.07
N PHE A 165 -11.93 -16.92 19.89
CA PHE A 165 -12.25 -18.31 19.49
C PHE A 165 -13.63 -18.76 19.94
N ASN A 166 -14.26 -18.05 20.87
CA ASN A 166 -15.63 -18.35 21.28
C ASN A 166 -16.61 -18.13 20.15
N LYS A 167 -17.42 -19.16 19.86
CA LYS A 167 -18.36 -19.13 18.75
C LYS A 167 -19.32 -17.97 18.82
N GLU A 168 -19.81 -17.61 20.01
CA GLU A 168 -20.71 -16.48 20.22
C GLU A 168 -20.12 -15.15 19.78
N ASP A 169 -18.81 -14.93 20.03
CA ASP A 169 -18.12 -13.73 19.61
C ASP A 169 -17.88 -13.71 18.10
N VAL A 170 -17.49 -14.85 17.52
CA VAL A 170 -17.26 -14.99 16.09
C VAL A 170 -18.56 -14.77 15.31
N ASP A 171 -19.67 -15.38 15.72
CA ASP A 171 -20.99 -15.25 15.11
C ASP A 171 -21.54 -13.81 15.23
N ALA A 172 -21.17 -13.11 16.30
CA ALA A 172 -21.50 -11.69 16.51
C ALA A 172 -20.57 -10.71 15.75
N GLY A 173 -19.67 -11.23 14.89
CA GLY A 173 -18.74 -10.41 14.11
C GLY A 173 -17.54 -9.88 14.90
N ARG A 174 -17.33 -10.34 16.13
CA ARG A 174 -16.24 -9.94 17.04
C ARG A 174 -15.03 -10.87 16.92
N LYS A 175 -14.76 -11.40 15.74
CA LYS A 175 -13.63 -12.29 15.47
C LYS A 175 -12.29 -11.66 15.86
N TYR A 176 -12.10 -10.37 15.57
CA TYR A 176 -10.96 -9.57 15.96
C TYR A 176 -11.40 -8.28 16.64
N ILE A 177 -10.94 -8.06 17.86
CA ILE A 177 -11.23 -6.86 18.64
C ILE A 177 -9.94 -6.26 19.21
N PRO A 178 -9.86 -4.95 19.45
CA PRO A 178 -8.73 -4.40 20.20
C PRO A 178 -8.79 -4.87 21.66
N LEU A 179 -7.62 -5.03 22.28
CA LEU A 179 -7.55 -5.31 23.72
C LEU A 179 -8.06 -4.09 24.50
N ARG A 180 -8.82 -4.34 25.57
CA ARG A 180 -9.20 -3.32 26.53
C ARG A 180 -8.39 -3.44 27.81
N TRP A 181 -7.67 -2.38 28.18
CA TRP A 181 -6.85 -2.34 29.39
C TRP A 181 -7.07 -1.02 30.14
N ASN A 182 -7.27 -1.09 31.45
CA ASN A 182 -7.51 0.07 32.34
C ASN A 182 -8.58 1.03 31.81
N GLY A 183 -9.62 0.49 31.15
CA GLY A 183 -10.70 1.28 30.57
C GLY A 183 -10.44 1.84 29.18
N GLU A 184 -9.22 1.71 28.67
CA GLU A 184 -8.78 2.17 27.35
C GLU A 184 -8.70 1.00 26.35
N TRP A 185 -9.01 1.29 25.05
CA TRP A 185 -8.85 0.34 23.97
C TRP A 185 -7.48 0.54 23.31
N LEU A 186 -6.62 -0.48 23.35
CA LEU A 186 -5.30 -0.47 22.74
C LEU A 186 -5.42 -0.66 21.23
N ARG A 187 -5.95 0.36 20.55
CA ARG A 187 -6.26 0.31 19.12
C ARG A 187 -5.00 0.40 18.29
N TYR A 188 -4.86 -0.52 17.37
CA TYR A 188 -3.85 -0.51 16.34
C TYR A 188 -4.19 0.51 15.24
N PRO A 189 -3.25 1.38 14.82
CA PRO A 189 -3.49 2.42 13.81
C PRO A 189 -3.45 1.82 12.39
N THR A 190 -4.52 1.10 12.01
CA THR A 190 -4.65 0.52 10.66
C THR A 190 -4.44 1.58 9.57
N GLY A 191 -3.72 1.20 8.51
CA GLY A 191 -3.39 2.11 7.41
C GLY A 191 -2.20 3.04 7.66
N SER A 192 -1.66 3.11 8.89
CA SER A 192 -0.45 3.89 9.19
C SER A 192 0.80 3.03 9.28
N THR A 193 0.66 1.72 9.34
CA THR A 193 1.74 0.74 9.43
C THR A 193 1.27 -0.62 8.92
N PHE A 194 2.07 -1.68 9.14
CA PHE A 194 1.74 -3.07 8.84
C PHE A 194 2.00 -3.94 10.07
N TYR A 195 1.26 -5.02 10.20
CA TYR A 195 1.64 -6.11 11.10
C TYR A 195 2.84 -6.87 10.52
N GLY A 196 3.76 -7.28 11.37
CA GLY A 196 5.00 -7.94 10.97
C GLY A 196 6.09 -6.98 10.50
N LEU A 197 5.85 -5.66 10.54
CA LEU A 197 6.83 -4.68 10.06
C LEU A 197 8.11 -4.68 10.90
N TYR A 198 7.98 -4.69 12.22
CA TYR A 198 9.13 -4.74 13.13
C TYR A 198 9.92 -6.03 12.95
N GLU A 199 9.23 -7.13 12.91
CA GLU A 199 9.80 -8.48 12.87
C GLU A 199 10.51 -8.77 11.54
N ASN A 200 9.93 -8.30 10.43
CA ASN A 200 10.34 -8.72 9.08
C ASN A 200 11.11 -7.64 8.29
N GLN A 201 11.24 -6.40 8.81
CA GLN A 201 11.86 -5.29 8.07
C GLN A 201 13.29 -5.59 7.58
N HIS A 202 14.07 -6.37 8.34
CA HIS A 202 15.43 -6.73 7.96
C HIS A 202 15.42 -7.61 6.69
N ASN A 203 14.57 -8.63 6.67
CA ASN A 203 14.44 -9.55 5.54
C ASN A 203 13.89 -8.82 4.31
N ILE A 204 12.89 -7.95 4.51
CA ILE A 204 12.31 -7.13 3.42
C ILE A 204 13.38 -6.23 2.80
N ARG A 205 14.20 -5.56 3.60
CA ARG A 205 15.35 -4.75 3.10
C ARG A 205 16.35 -5.57 2.33
N LYS A 206 16.69 -6.77 2.83
CA LYS A 206 17.63 -7.70 2.21
C LYS A 206 17.13 -8.19 0.85
N HIS A 207 15.87 -8.62 0.78
CA HIS A 207 15.27 -9.19 -0.43
C HIS A 207 14.68 -8.13 -1.37
N LYS A 208 14.47 -6.89 -0.89
CA LYS A 208 13.77 -5.80 -1.59
C LYS A 208 12.39 -6.21 -2.12
N HIS A 209 11.77 -7.14 -1.45
CA HIS A 209 10.54 -7.79 -1.82
C HIS A 209 9.64 -7.90 -0.60
N VAL A 210 8.34 -7.69 -0.80
CA VAL A 210 7.33 -7.83 0.26
C VAL A 210 6.13 -8.61 -0.26
N ARG A 211 5.54 -9.42 0.60
CA ARG A 211 4.27 -10.11 0.38
C ARG A 211 3.22 -9.52 1.29
N LEU A 212 2.20 -8.90 0.70
CA LEU A 212 1.11 -8.25 1.42
C LEU A 212 -0.05 -9.22 1.57
N LEU A 213 -0.32 -9.59 2.81
CA LEU A 213 -1.41 -10.49 3.23
C LEU A 213 -2.54 -9.70 3.89
N GLU A 214 -3.72 -10.29 4.03
CA GLU A 214 -4.86 -9.59 4.62
C GLU A 214 -4.77 -9.51 6.14
N GLY A 215 -4.48 -10.62 6.84
CA GLY A 215 -4.53 -10.74 8.28
C GLY A 215 -3.25 -11.23 8.94
N GLU A 216 -3.18 -11.04 10.27
CA GLU A 216 -2.04 -11.39 11.12
C GLU A 216 -1.70 -12.87 11.04
N LYS A 217 -2.72 -13.73 11.08
CA LYS A 217 -2.55 -15.19 11.04
C LYS A 217 -1.80 -15.64 9.78
N SER A 218 -2.13 -15.07 8.64
CA SER A 218 -1.48 -15.39 7.36
C SER A 218 0.00 -14.96 7.36
N CYS A 219 0.34 -13.87 8.05
CA CYS A 219 1.73 -13.43 8.21
C CYS A 219 2.54 -14.40 9.08
N LEU A 220 1.97 -14.91 10.19
CA LEU A 220 2.58 -15.94 11.04
C LEU A 220 2.77 -17.25 10.26
N LYS A 221 1.72 -17.68 9.55
CA LYS A 221 1.74 -18.89 8.73
C LYS A 221 2.80 -18.84 7.63
N TYR A 222 3.01 -17.65 7.03
CA TYR A 222 4.10 -17.45 6.07
C TYR A 222 5.47 -17.69 6.71
N GLY A 223 5.71 -17.14 7.90
CA GLY A 223 6.93 -17.38 8.66
C GLY A 223 7.14 -18.86 8.97
N SER A 224 6.07 -19.57 9.31
CA SER A 224 6.12 -21.01 9.60
C SER A 224 6.48 -21.87 8.39
N LEU A 225 6.04 -21.47 7.18
CA LEU A 225 6.35 -22.22 5.95
C LEU A 225 7.72 -21.93 5.36
N TYR A 226 8.24 -20.70 5.55
CA TYR A 226 9.48 -20.25 4.90
C TYR A 226 10.65 -20.04 5.86
N GLY A 227 10.40 -20.14 7.18
CA GLY A 227 11.36 -19.79 8.24
C GLY A 227 11.39 -18.27 8.48
N GLN A 228 11.68 -17.88 9.72
CA GLN A 228 11.71 -16.46 10.10
C GLN A 228 12.76 -15.67 9.33
N GLU A 229 13.87 -16.26 8.98
CA GLU A 229 14.98 -15.63 8.24
C GLU A 229 14.61 -15.28 6.77
N ASN A 230 13.54 -15.89 6.25
CA ASN A 230 13.00 -15.64 4.91
C ASN A 230 11.61 -14.98 4.95
N ASN A 231 11.14 -14.62 6.15
CA ASN A 231 9.84 -14.02 6.30
C ASN A 231 9.85 -12.57 5.76
N ILE A 232 9.18 -12.37 4.62
CA ILE A 232 8.98 -11.07 3.97
C ILE A 232 7.51 -10.66 3.94
N ALA A 233 6.67 -11.32 4.75
CA ALA A 233 5.24 -11.07 4.80
C ALA A 233 4.92 -9.86 5.68
N LEU A 234 3.97 -9.05 5.25
CA LEU A 234 3.33 -7.99 6.01
C LEU A 234 1.82 -8.14 5.92
N ALA A 235 1.10 -7.94 7.02
CA ALA A 235 -0.35 -7.94 6.97
C ALA A 235 -0.92 -6.51 7.02
N LEU A 236 -1.93 -6.27 6.18
CA LEU A 236 -2.65 -4.99 6.11
C LEU A 236 -3.56 -4.79 7.34
N CYS A 237 -4.08 -5.86 7.91
CA CYS A 237 -5.05 -5.89 9.02
C CYS A 237 -6.27 -5.01 8.77
N GLY A 238 -6.64 -4.86 7.50
CA GLY A 238 -7.75 -4.05 7.03
C GLY A 238 -7.88 -4.11 5.52
N THR A 239 -8.85 -3.38 5.00
CA THR A 239 -9.23 -3.48 3.57
C THR A 239 -8.56 -2.45 2.67
N ASN A 240 -7.79 -1.52 3.21
CA ASN A 240 -7.24 -0.40 2.45
C ASN A 240 -5.72 -0.34 2.56
N PHE A 241 -5.08 -0.14 1.42
CA PHE A 241 -3.69 0.29 1.34
C PHE A 241 -3.61 1.81 1.23
N THR A 242 -2.64 2.43 1.88
CA THR A 242 -2.54 3.89 2.01
C THR A 242 -1.22 4.44 1.46
N THR A 243 -1.17 5.74 1.22
CA THR A 243 0.08 6.43 0.85
C THR A 243 1.14 6.33 1.95
N THR A 244 0.76 6.33 3.23
CA THR A 244 1.69 6.14 4.35
C THR A 244 2.33 4.76 4.29
N GLN A 245 1.55 3.72 4.03
CA GLN A 245 2.04 2.35 3.88
C GLN A 245 2.96 2.22 2.66
N ARG A 246 2.62 2.85 1.53
CA ARG A 246 3.53 2.93 0.36
C ARG A 246 4.87 3.56 0.73
N ASP A 247 4.84 4.69 1.43
CA ASP A 247 6.05 5.42 1.80
C ASP A 247 6.92 4.62 2.77
N ILE A 248 6.32 3.78 3.64
CA ILE A 248 7.05 2.80 4.46
C ILE A 248 7.79 1.80 3.57
N LEU A 249 7.12 1.21 2.56
CA LEU A 249 7.75 0.25 1.66
C LEU A 249 8.89 0.89 0.85
N LEU A 250 8.72 2.13 0.39
CA LEU A 250 9.80 2.89 -0.27
C LEU A 250 10.99 3.10 0.66
N ASN A 251 10.77 3.45 1.92
CA ASN A 251 11.83 3.63 2.92
C ASN A 251 12.55 2.30 3.27
N LEU A 252 11.88 1.17 3.10
CA LEU A 252 12.49 -0.16 3.23
C LEU A 252 13.32 -0.54 2.00
N GLY A 253 13.22 0.21 0.90
CA GLY A 253 13.90 -0.08 -0.37
C GLY A 253 13.24 -1.22 -1.15
N VAL A 254 11.96 -1.46 -0.94
CA VAL A 254 11.17 -2.46 -1.68
C VAL A 254 11.17 -2.13 -3.16
N GLN A 255 11.30 -3.14 -4.00
CA GLN A 255 11.23 -3.07 -5.46
C GLN A 255 10.05 -3.88 -6.01
N THR A 256 9.70 -4.98 -5.35
CA THR A 256 8.63 -5.88 -5.76
C THR A 256 7.61 -6.05 -4.63
N VAL A 257 6.34 -5.99 -4.99
CA VAL A 257 5.21 -6.18 -4.06
C VAL A 257 4.31 -7.27 -4.63
N ASP A 258 4.13 -8.36 -3.88
CA ASP A 258 3.12 -9.37 -4.17
C ASP A 258 1.89 -9.10 -3.32
N ILE A 259 0.73 -8.88 -3.94
CA ILE A 259 -0.57 -8.71 -3.26
C ILE A 259 -1.24 -10.07 -3.17
N MET A 260 -1.45 -10.56 -1.95
CA MET A 260 -1.91 -11.90 -1.63
C MET A 260 -3.13 -11.83 -0.68
N LEU A 261 -4.23 -11.24 -1.19
CA LEU A 261 -5.47 -11.13 -0.40
C LEU A 261 -6.26 -12.44 -0.41
N ASP A 262 -7.14 -12.59 0.57
CA ASP A 262 -8.05 -13.72 0.65
C ASP A 262 -8.94 -13.78 -0.60
N ARG A 263 -9.25 -14.99 -1.07
CA ARG A 263 -10.06 -15.19 -2.29
C ARG A 263 -11.51 -14.78 -2.07
N GLU A 264 -11.98 -13.77 -2.79
CA GLU A 264 -13.37 -13.27 -2.72
C GLU A 264 -14.08 -13.29 -4.07
N TYR A 265 -13.76 -14.25 -4.93
CA TYR A 265 -14.32 -14.41 -6.28
C TYR A 265 -14.42 -15.89 -6.66
N CYS A 266 -15.31 -16.21 -7.62
CA CYS A 266 -15.38 -17.49 -8.32
C CYS A 266 -15.44 -17.25 -9.83
N LYS A 267 -14.94 -18.20 -10.65
CA LYS A 267 -14.99 -18.12 -12.12
C LYS A 267 -16.41 -17.95 -12.64
N GLU A 268 -17.33 -18.71 -12.08
CA GLU A 268 -18.76 -18.68 -12.47
C GLU A 268 -19.37 -17.27 -12.33
N TRP A 269 -18.87 -16.46 -11.39
CA TRP A 269 -19.43 -15.12 -11.16
C TRP A 269 -19.14 -14.12 -12.27
N PHE A 270 -18.26 -14.46 -13.23
CA PHE A 270 -18.04 -13.67 -14.45
C PHE A 270 -19.07 -13.92 -15.53
N ASP A 271 -19.89 -15.00 -15.43
CA ASP A 271 -20.89 -15.34 -16.41
C ASP A 271 -22.07 -14.35 -16.41
N GLU A 272 -22.70 -14.18 -17.58
CA GLU A 272 -23.80 -13.24 -17.78
C GLU A 272 -24.98 -13.47 -16.81
N GLU A 273 -25.21 -14.73 -16.39
CA GLU A 273 -26.31 -15.09 -15.48
C GLU A 273 -26.09 -14.52 -14.06
N TYR A 274 -24.83 -14.26 -13.65
CA TYR A 274 -24.50 -13.68 -12.36
C TYR A 274 -24.55 -12.15 -12.36
N LYS A 275 -24.60 -11.49 -13.51
CA LYS A 275 -24.71 -10.03 -13.61
C LYS A 275 -25.87 -9.53 -12.74
N ASN A 276 -25.62 -8.55 -11.90
CA ASN A 276 -26.54 -7.98 -10.92
C ASN A 276 -26.81 -8.82 -9.66
N THR A 277 -26.24 -10.01 -9.51
CA THR A 277 -26.30 -10.76 -8.25
C THR A 277 -25.46 -10.11 -7.16
N LYS A 278 -25.62 -10.58 -5.92
CA LYS A 278 -24.80 -10.12 -4.78
C LYS A 278 -23.36 -10.61 -4.95
N GLU A 279 -23.17 -11.80 -5.43
CA GLU A 279 -21.90 -12.48 -5.69
C GLU A 279 -21.07 -11.71 -6.72
N TYR A 280 -21.68 -11.36 -7.86
CA TYR A 280 -21.05 -10.52 -8.88
C TYR A 280 -20.59 -9.18 -8.31
N LYS A 281 -21.46 -8.50 -7.54
CA LYS A 281 -21.12 -7.22 -6.92
C LYS A 281 -19.96 -7.36 -5.92
N GLN A 282 -19.90 -8.46 -5.15
CA GLN A 282 -18.80 -8.75 -4.25
C GLN A 282 -17.48 -8.89 -5.02
N MET A 283 -17.47 -9.69 -6.09
CA MET A 283 -16.32 -9.87 -6.96
C MET A 283 -15.83 -8.55 -7.56
N ILE A 284 -16.73 -7.74 -8.11
CA ILE A 284 -16.38 -6.43 -8.65
C ILE A 284 -15.80 -5.51 -7.57
N MET A 285 -16.33 -5.55 -6.35
CA MET A 285 -15.76 -4.79 -5.22
C MET A 285 -14.36 -5.26 -4.86
N TYR A 286 -14.08 -6.57 -4.95
CA TYR A 286 -12.76 -7.13 -4.73
C TYR A 286 -11.75 -6.60 -5.76
N PHE A 287 -12.06 -6.64 -7.06
CA PHE A 287 -11.18 -6.10 -8.10
C PHE A 287 -11.04 -4.58 -8.02
N LYS A 288 -12.10 -3.83 -7.65
CA LYS A 288 -12.01 -2.40 -7.36
C LYS A 288 -11.09 -2.10 -6.16
N LYS A 289 -11.08 -2.96 -5.14
CA LYS A 289 -10.13 -2.88 -3.99
C LYS A 289 -8.70 -3.07 -4.48
N LEU A 290 -8.42 -4.13 -5.26
CA LEU A 290 -7.10 -4.39 -5.85
C LEU A 290 -6.63 -3.21 -6.72
N ARG A 291 -7.47 -2.74 -7.63
CA ARG A 291 -7.18 -1.58 -8.49
C ARG A 291 -6.76 -0.35 -7.68
N LYS A 292 -7.48 -0.05 -6.59
CA LYS A 292 -7.12 1.08 -5.69
C LYS A 292 -5.75 0.92 -5.05
N MET A 293 -5.37 -0.30 -4.67
CA MET A 293 -4.04 -0.58 -4.12
C MET A 293 -2.97 -0.40 -5.20
N VAL A 294 -3.18 -0.99 -6.37
CA VAL A 294 -2.23 -0.94 -7.50
C VAL A 294 -1.99 0.50 -7.97
N VAL A 295 -3.03 1.33 -8.06
CA VAL A 295 -2.88 2.78 -8.38
C VAL A 295 -1.89 3.50 -7.47
N LEU A 296 -1.79 3.11 -6.20
CA LEU A 296 -0.85 3.70 -5.26
C LEU A 296 0.56 3.12 -5.37
N MET A 297 0.73 1.98 -6.02
CA MET A 297 1.97 1.18 -6.05
C MET A 297 2.67 1.20 -7.40
N LEU A 298 1.93 1.17 -8.51
CA LEU A 298 2.42 0.82 -9.85
C LEU A 298 3.56 1.73 -10.33
N ASN A 299 3.56 3.01 -9.95
CA ASN A 299 4.62 3.95 -10.31
C ASN A 299 5.92 3.77 -9.49
N TYR A 300 5.92 2.88 -8.50
CA TYR A 300 7.01 2.79 -7.53
C TYR A 300 7.58 1.38 -7.42
N PHE A 301 6.78 0.36 -7.72
CA PHE A 301 7.12 -1.05 -7.51
C PHE A 301 6.71 -1.89 -8.71
N THR A 302 7.39 -3.00 -8.93
CA THR A 302 6.82 -4.12 -9.68
C THR A 302 5.71 -4.72 -8.83
N VAL A 303 4.49 -4.76 -9.35
CA VAL A 303 3.30 -5.23 -8.62
C VAL A 303 2.80 -6.52 -9.23
N ASN A 304 2.79 -7.57 -8.43
CA ASN A 304 2.20 -8.86 -8.77
C ASN A 304 0.94 -9.06 -7.93
N ILE A 305 -0.11 -9.58 -8.53
CA ILE A 305 -1.33 -9.99 -7.84
C ILE A 305 -1.42 -11.50 -7.92
N ILE A 306 -1.57 -12.14 -6.77
CA ILE A 306 -1.74 -13.58 -6.69
C ILE A 306 -3.23 -13.87 -6.85
N ILE A 307 -3.60 -14.39 -8.03
CA ILE A 307 -4.97 -14.74 -8.40
C ILE A 307 -5.05 -16.25 -8.58
N ASP A 308 -6.00 -16.88 -7.91
CA ASP A 308 -6.30 -18.30 -8.05
C ASP A 308 -7.23 -18.52 -9.25
N THR A 309 -6.62 -18.75 -10.42
CA THR A 309 -7.37 -19.04 -11.67
C THR A 309 -7.83 -20.48 -11.76
N GLU A 310 -7.30 -21.39 -10.97
CA GLU A 310 -7.65 -22.82 -11.00
C GLU A 310 -8.63 -23.23 -9.89
N GLU A 311 -9.00 -22.26 -9.03
CA GLU A 311 -9.93 -22.47 -7.90
C GLU A 311 -9.48 -23.55 -6.91
N VAL A 312 -8.18 -23.58 -6.62
CA VAL A 312 -7.58 -24.50 -5.65
C VAL A 312 -7.82 -24.06 -4.20
N LEU A 313 -8.11 -22.78 -4.00
CA LEU A 313 -8.47 -22.19 -2.70
C LEU A 313 -9.98 -22.22 -2.50
N ASP A 314 -10.43 -22.39 -1.28
CA ASP A 314 -11.82 -22.13 -0.92
C ASP A 314 -12.09 -20.61 -0.85
N LEU A 315 -13.37 -20.22 -0.89
CA LEU A 315 -13.75 -18.81 -0.67
C LEU A 315 -13.28 -18.34 0.71
N LYS A 316 -12.64 -17.18 0.74
CA LYS A 316 -12.01 -16.55 1.92
C LYS A 316 -10.76 -17.25 2.44
N ASP A 317 -10.23 -18.23 1.71
CA ASP A 317 -8.89 -18.71 1.99
C ASP A 317 -7.86 -17.66 1.56
N SER A 318 -6.83 -17.52 2.39
CA SER A 318 -5.60 -16.84 1.99
C SER A 318 -4.78 -17.75 1.09
N PRO A 319 -3.99 -17.23 0.13
CA PRO A 319 -3.09 -18.03 -0.71
C PRO A 319 -2.16 -18.96 0.06
N ILE A 320 -1.91 -18.68 1.35
CA ILE A 320 -1.06 -19.47 2.24
C ILE A 320 -1.79 -20.65 2.90
N ASP A 321 -3.13 -20.71 2.86
CA ASP A 321 -3.90 -21.64 3.70
C ASP A 321 -3.82 -23.09 3.24
N LYS A 322 -3.57 -23.33 1.96
CA LYS A 322 -3.42 -24.70 1.40
C LYS A 322 -1.96 -25.22 1.41
N GLY A 323 -1.06 -24.52 2.09
CA GLY A 323 0.33 -24.92 2.24
C GLY A 323 1.27 -24.41 1.16
N LYS A 324 2.56 -24.78 1.31
CA LYS A 324 3.66 -24.19 0.55
C LYS A 324 3.59 -24.49 -0.95
N GLU A 325 3.30 -25.72 -1.34
CA GLU A 325 3.27 -26.14 -2.75
C GLU A 325 2.19 -25.39 -3.55
N VAL A 326 0.99 -25.27 -2.98
CA VAL A 326 -0.12 -24.52 -3.60
C VAL A 326 0.26 -23.05 -3.70
N MET A 327 0.78 -22.47 -2.63
CA MET A 327 1.22 -21.08 -2.64
C MET A 327 2.30 -20.79 -3.68
N GLU A 328 3.31 -21.65 -3.82
CA GLU A 328 4.37 -21.47 -4.83
C GLU A 328 3.81 -21.58 -6.25
N THR A 329 2.84 -22.47 -6.49
CA THR A 329 2.14 -22.57 -7.77
C THR A 329 1.36 -21.28 -8.07
N LEU A 330 0.64 -20.75 -7.10
CA LEU A 330 -0.08 -19.48 -7.26
C LEU A 330 0.88 -18.30 -7.54
N ILE A 331 2.02 -18.26 -6.86
CA ILE A 331 3.04 -17.24 -7.09
C ILE A 331 3.64 -17.36 -8.49
N ALA A 332 3.92 -18.59 -8.96
CA ALA A 332 4.46 -18.80 -10.31
C ALA A 332 3.50 -18.33 -11.42
N ASN A 333 2.19 -18.33 -11.13
CA ASN A 333 1.13 -17.88 -12.03
C ASN A 333 0.63 -16.46 -11.71
N ALA A 334 1.39 -15.68 -10.94
CA ALA A 334 0.99 -14.35 -10.52
C ALA A 334 0.75 -13.43 -11.73
N TRP A 335 -0.28 -12.61 -11.63
CA TRP A 335 -0.53 -11.54 -12.59
C TRP A 335 0.35 -10.34 -12.28
N THR A 336 1.36 -10.09 -13.13
CA THR A 336 2.17 -8.87 -13.06
C THR A 336 1.43 -7.74 -13.76
N VAL A 337 1.02 -6.73 -13.01
CA VAL A 337 0.27 -5.58 -13.56
C VAL A 337 1.26 -4.61 -14.22
N THR A 338 1.01 -4.28 -15.48
CA THR A 338 1.81 -3.33 -16.25
C THR A 338 1.08 -2.00 -16.46
N ASP A 339 -0.25 -2.03 -16.55
CA ASP A 339 -1.10 -0.86 -16.71
C ASP A 339 -2.40 -0.97 -15.90
N ILE A 340 -2.90 0.16 -15.42
CA ILE A 340 -4.13 0.24 -14.64
C ILE A 340 -5.38 -0.14 -15.45
N SER A 341 -5.33 0.07 -16.77
CA SER A 341 -6.42 -0.29 -17.68
C SER A 341 -6.70 -1.79 -17.75
N GLU A 342 -5.74 -2.64 -17.36
CA GLU A 342 -5.96 -4.09 -17.26
C GLU A 342 -7.11 -4.47 -16.31
N PHE A 343 -7.44 -3.57 -15.38
CA PHE A 343 -8.61 -3.77 -14.50
C PHE A 343 -9.94 -3.39 -15.14
N ASP A 344 -9.94 -2.56 -16.19
CA ASP A 344 -11.16 -2.04 -16.80
C ASP A 344 -11.95 -3.18 -17.45
N ASP A 345 -11.25 -4.18 -18.03
CA ASP A 345 -11.84 -5.40 -18.58
C ASP A 345 -12.50 -6.29 -17.51
N LEU A 346 -11.99 -6.25 -16.27
CA LEU A 346 -12.51 -7.06 -15.16
C LEU A 346 -13.66 -6.37 -14.41
N ILE A 347 -13.65 -5.05 -14.36
CA ILE A 347 -14.58 -4.25 -13.55
C ILE A 347 -15.79 -3.81 -14.39
N GLY A 348 -15.63 -3.72 -15.72
CA GLY A 348 -16.60 -3.13 -16.64
C GLY A 348 -16.56 -1.59 -16.58
N ASP A 349 -17.04 -0.96 -17.64
CA ASP A 349 -17.23 0.51 -17.67
C ASP A 349 -18.34 0.90 -16.69
N ASP A 350 -18.01 1.65 -15.64
CA ASP A 350 -18.97 2.34 -14.74
C ASP A 350 -19.41 3.67 -15.32
#